data_246e82ca5d8fc634c23c53519c81882f
#
_entry.id   246e82ca5d8fc634c23c53519c81882f
#
_cell.length_a   1.000
_cell.length_b   1.000
_cell.length_c   1.000
_cell.angle_alpha   90.00
_cell.angle_beta   90.00
_cell.angle_gamma   90.00
#
_symmetry.space_group_name_H-M   'P 1'
#
loop_
_entity.id
_entity.type
_entity.pdbx_description
1 polymer ?
#
loop_
_entity_poly.entity_id
_entity_poly.type
_entity_poly.pdbx_seq_one_letter_code
_entity_poly.pdbx_strand_id
1 'polypeptide(L)'
;MWGVWKSTGVLIAGLLLIPQIGLVYDNLIVGAGRFIGFSPLLEAISWPRFWIHWLFGTWLIVASGVALRLAGFEIMQGTRPMLVFCSLTLALMFYDLPHFWNEQLYPVCEFDLIRYSTAVSAETLCFGGQAVVPSSPPIPSIITCLVVVGSGAALMIQRRFPWMFLGGVLMLTSAMPPLRDFKMDNFGEILIAGGCIWALAHFSRGRQPGRLARSSDATT
;
A
#
# COMPACT_ATOMS: atom_id res chain seq x y z
N MET A 1 11.61 -5.73 -7.55
CA MET A 1 12.25 -4.40 -7.33
C MET A 1 13.50 -4.20 -8.20
N TRP A 2 14.50 -5.11 -8.20
CA TRP A 2 15.73 -4.97 -9.02
C TRP A 2 15.47 -4.79 -10.53
N GLY A 3 14.50 -5.50 -11.09
CA GLY A 3 14.12 -5.33 -12.51
C GLY A 3 13.46 -3.98 -12.81
N VAL A 4 12.66 -3.45 -11.87
CA VAL A 4 12.04 -2.13 -11.98
C VAL A 4 13.11 -1.03 -11.89
N TRP A 5 14.06 -1.17 -10.99
CA TRP A 5 15.21 -0.27 -10.89
C TRP A 5 15.97 -0.12 -12.23
N LYS A 6 16.30 -1.25 -12.85
CA LYS A 6 17.03 -1.24 -14.15
C LYS A 6 16.27 -0.61 -15.32
N SER A 7 14.94 -0.71 -15.29
CA SER A 7 14.08 -0.31 -16.41
C SER A 7 13.45 1.07 -16.28
N THR A 8 13.24 1.55 -15.06
CA THR A 8 12.47 2.79 -14.79
C THR A 8 13.25 3.84 -13.99
N GLY A 9 14.41 3.45 -13.46
CA GLY A 9 15.27 4.32 -12.65
C GLY A 9 14.95 4.29 -11.17
N VAL A 10 15.83 4.92 -10.39
CA VAL A 10 15.85 4.92 -8.91
C VAL A 10 14.55 5.44 -8.30
N LEU A 11 13.96 6.49 -8.89
CA LEU A 11 12.81 7.17 -8.31
C LEU A 11 11.58 6.25 -8.20
N ILE A 12 11.25 5.51 -9.27
CA ILE A 12 10.06 4.66 -9.30
C ILE A 12 10.25 3.41 -8.42
N ALA A 13 11.47 2.86 -8.41
CA ALA A 13 11.80 1.77 -7.51
C ALA A 13 11.73 2.23 -6.04
N GLY A 14 12.17 3.46 -5.73
CA GLY A 14 12.11 4.06 -4.39
C GLY A 14 10.67 4.29 -3.93
N LEU A 15 9.79 4.78 -4.80
CA LEU A 15 8.37 4.97 -4.49
C LEU A 15 7.66 3.71 -4.00
N LEU A 16 8.09 2.54 -4.45
CA LEU A 16 7.53 1.27 -3.99
C LEU A 16 8.32 0.64 -2.83
N LEU A 17 9.63 0.88 -2.76
CA LEU A 17 10.47 0.25 -1.75
C LEU A 17 10.09 0.70 -0.34
N ILE A 18 9.81 1.99 -0.14
CA ILE A 18 9.47 2.54 1.17
C ILE A 18 8.18 1.94 1.73
N PRO A 19 7.03 1.92 1.01
CA PRO A 19 5.83 1.24 1.49
C PRO A 19 6.06 -0.25 1.78
N GLN A 20 6.89 -0.94 0.97
CA GLN A 20 7.18 -2.36 1.18
C GLN A 20 8.01 -2.61 2.45
N ILE A 21 9.02 -1.79 2.71
CA ILE A 21 9.78 -1.84 3.96
C ILE A 21 8.85 -1.59 5.14
N GLY A 22 7.95 -0.61 5.00
CA GLY A 22 6.93 -0.31 5.99
C GLY A 22 6.03 -1.50 6.30
N LEU A 23 5.52 -2.18 5.25
CA LEU A 23 4.68 -3.36 5.41
C LEU A 23 5.41 -4.52 6.09
N VAL A 24 6.67 -4.77 5.74
CA VAL A 24 7.51 -5.76 6.41
C VAL A 24 7.73 -5.39 7.87
N TYR A 25 8.06 -4.13 8.14
CA TYR A 25 8.25 -3.62 9.51
C TYR A 25 6.98 -3.79 10.34
N ASP A 26 5.82 -3.40 9.80
CA ASP A 26 4.52 -3.53 10.47
C ASP A 26 4.26 -4.97 10.92
N ASN A 27 4.34 -5.91 10.00
CA ASN A 27 4.10 -7.32 10.29
C ASN A 27 5.13 -7.92 11.26
N LEU A 28 6.39 -7.49 11.19
CA LEU A 28 7.43 -7.91 12.14
C LEU A 28 7.15 -7.42 13.56
N ILE A 29 6.72 -6.16 13.73
CA ILE A 29 6.40 -5.61 15.05
C ILE A 29 5.16 -6.28 15.64
N VAL A 30 4.12 -6.53 14.83
CA VAL A 30 2.95 -7.29 15.27
C VAL A 30 3.36 -8.68 15.76
N GLY A 31 4.17 -9.42 14.98
CA GLY A 31 4.64 -10.74 15.37
C GLY A 31 5.58 -10.72 16.59
N ALA A 32 6.43 -9.69 16.73
CA ALA A 32 7.34 -9.52 17.84
C ALA A 32 6.63 -9.26 19.17
N GLY A 33 5.40 -8.70 19.13
CA GLY A 33 4.63 -8.40 20.32
C GLY A 33 4.40 -9.60 21.24
N ARG A 34 4.29 -10.81 20.67
CA ARG A 34 4.21 -12.06 21.45
C ARG A 34 5.43 -12.30 22.35
N PHE A 35 6.61 -11.91 21.87
CA PHE A 35 7.88 -12.17 22.54
C PHE A 35 8.30 -11.02 23.46
N ILE A 36 8.00 -9.78 23.05
CA ILE A 36 8.36 -8.56 23.81
C ILE A 36 7.38 -8.37 24.98
N GLY A 37 6.12 -8.76 24.79
CA GLY A 37 5.07 -8.57 25.79
C GLY A 37 4.67 -7.10 25.96
N PHE A 38 3.79 -6.85 26.94
CA PHE A 38 3.37 -5.49 27.29
C PHE A 38 4.54 -4.71 27.89
N SER A 39 5.00 -3.70 27.18
CA SER A 39 6.15 -2.90 27.57
C SER A 39 6.19 -1.55 26.86
N PRO A 40 6.84 -0.52 27.47
CA PRO A 40 7.09 0.76 26.81
C PRO A 40 7.93 0.61 25.51
N LEU A 41 8.75 -0.44 25.43
CA LEU A 41 9.52 -0.74 24.22
C LEU A 41 8.58 -1.11 23.07
N LEU A 42 7.62 -2.03 23.29
CA LEU A 42 6.68 -2.44 22.26
C LEU A 42 5.82 -1.24 21.79
N GLU A 43 5.41 -0.37 22.72
CA GLU A 43 4.69 0.86 22.39
C GLU A 43 5.54 1.76 21.49
N ALA A 44 6.78 2.05 21.89
CA ALA A 44 7.68 2.94 21.15
C ALA A 44 7.96 2.44 19.73
N ILE A 45 8.24 1.14 19.55
CA ILE A 45 8.48 0.55 18.23
C ILE A 45 7.18 0.35 17.41
N SER A 46 6.00 0.49 18.02
CA SER A 46 4.72 0.44 17.30
C SER A 46 4.40 1.76 16.60
N TRP A 47 4.88 2.91 17.08
CA TRP A 47 4.59 4.21 16.47
C TRP A 47 5.02 4.31 15.00
N PRO A 48 6.23 3.90 14.58
CA PRO A 48 6.63 3.99 13.17
C PRO A 48 5.72 3.21 12.22
N ARG A 49 5.03 2.16 12.68
CA ARG A 49 4.06 1.41 11.87
C ARG A 49 2.98 2.34 11.33
N PHE A 50 2.35 3.13 12.22
CA PHE A 50 1.29 4.06 11.88
C PHE A 50 1.80 5.22 11.04
N TRP A 51 2.96 5.79 11.38
CA TRP A 51 3.57 6.87 10.60
C TRP A 51 3.86 6.45 9.17
N ILE A 52 4.34 5.24 8.97
CA ILE A 52 4.62 4.71 7.62
C ILE A 52 3.31 4.54 6.84
N HIS A 53 2.26 4.03 7.46
CA HIS A 53 0.95 3.90 6.81
C HIS A 53 0.37 5.27 6.43
N TRP A 54 0.37 6.25 7.31
CA TRP A 54 -0.16 7.59 7.05
C TRP A 54 0.62 8.34 5.98
N LEU A 55 1.94 8.23 5.96
CA LEU A 55 2.77 8.94 4.99
C LEU A 55 2.89 8.22 3.65
N PHE A 56 3.05 6.90 3.66
CA PHE A 56 3.49 6.19 2.47
C PHE A 56 2.43 5.24 1.88
N GLY A 57 1.34 4.96 2.61
CA GLY A 57 0.24 4.13 2.08
C GLY A 57 -0.36 4.71 0.80
N THR A 58 -0.53 6.03 0.75
CA THR A 58 -1.07 6.75 -0.42
C THR A 58 -0.15 6.77 -1.65
N TRP A 59 1.14 6.38 -1.52
CA TRP A 59 2.07 6.31 -2.66
C TRP A 59 1.68 5.26 -3.70
N LEU A 60 0.82 4.30 -3.34
CA LEU A 60 0.23 3.36 -4.29
C LEU A 60 -0.62 4.08 -5.37
N ILE A 61 -1.12 5.29 -5.09
CA ILE A 61 -1.79 6.14 -6.07
C ILE A 61 -0.82 6.52 -7.19
N VAL A 62 0.36 7.06 -6.83
CA VAL A 62 1.39 7.42 -7.83
C VAL A 62 1.86 6.17 -8.58
N ALA A 63 2.07 5.06 -7.88
CA ALA A 63 2.43 3.78 -8.48
C ALA A 63 1.41 3.32 -9.52
N SER A 64 0.11 3.53 -9.25
CA SER A 64 -0.99 3.21 -10.18
C SER A 64 -0.92 4.06 -11.44
N GLY A 65 -0.71 5.37 -11.31
CA GLY A 65 -0.51 6.28 -12.45
C GLY A 65 0.71 5.90 -13.31
N VAL A 66 1.82 5.54 -12.66
CA VAL A 66 3.02 5.06 -13.35
C VAL A 66 2.76 3.74 -14.08
N ALA A 67 2.02 2.80 -13.47
CA ALA A 67 1.67 1.53 -14.11
C ALA A 67 0.86 1.75 -15.40
N LEU A 68 -0.16 2.62 -15.36
CA LEU A 68 -0.93 3.01 -16.53
C LEU A 68 -0.05 3.66 -17.62
N ARG A 69 0.85 4.55 -17.23
CA ARG A 69 1.80 5.20 -18.15
C ARG A 69 2.73 4.20 -18.81
N LEU A 70 3.29 3.27 -18.05
CA LEU A 70 4.16 2.20 -18.55
C LEU A 70 3.41 1.24 -19.46
N ALA A 71 2.14 0.98 -19.18
CA ALA A 71 1.26 0.15 -20.02
C ALA A 71 0.85 0.83 -21.34
N GLY A 72 1.27 2.10 -21.57
CA GLY A 72 1.05 2.81 -22.83
C GLY A 72 -0.35 3.41 -22.97
N PHE A 73 -1.02 3.78 -21.88
CA PHE A 73 -2.27 4.54 -21.94
C PHE A 73 -1.98 5.96 -22.43
N GLU A 74 -2.57 6.36 -23.55
CA GLU A 74 -2.32 7.66 -24.19
C GLU A 74 -2.57 8.83 -23.27
N ILE A 75 -3.70 8.81 -22.54
CA ILE A 75 -4.05 9.84 -21.57
C ILE A 75 -2.98 10.03 -20.50
N MET A 76 -2.25 8.96 -20.14
CA MET A 76 -1.23 8.96 -19.09
C MET A 76 0.17 9.34 -19.59
N GLN A 77 0.37 9.58 -20.90
CA GLN A 77 1.68 9.98 -21.44
C GLN A 77 2.01 11.46 -21.14
N GLY A 78 1.00 12.29 -20.92
CA GLY A 78 1.15 13.69 -20.54
C GLY A 78 1.63 13.90 -19.11
N THR A 79 2.10 15.10 -18.81
CA THR A 79 2.50 15.50 -17.44
C THR A 79 1.29 15.77 -16.54
N ARG A 80 0.22 16.36 -17.10
CA ARG A 80 -0.97 16.75 -16.33
C ARG A 80 -1.64 15.60 -15.57
N PRO A 81 -1.91 14.44 -16.18
CA PRO A 81 -2.50 13.31 -15.44
C PRO A 81 -1.60 12.84 -14.30
N MET A 82 -0.28 12.77 -14.50
CA MET A 82 0.64 12.40 -13.43
C MET A 82 0.64 13.41 -12.28
N LEU A 83 0.52 14.71 -12.58
CA LEU A 83 0.37 15.74 -11.55
C LEU A 83 -0.90 15.53 -10.73
N VAL A 84 -2.02 15.09 -11.34
CA VAL A 84 -3.26 14.75 -10.59
C VAL A 84 -2.99 13.62 -9.59
N PHE A 85 -2.35 12.54 -10.00
CA PHE A 85 -2.01 11.44 -9.10
C PHE A 85 -1.08 11.90 -7.96
N CYS A 86 -0.04 12.68 -8.27
CA CYS A 86 0.88 13.23 -7.28
C CYS A 86 0.18 14.19 -6.32
N SER A 87 -0.66 15.11 -6.82
CA SER A 87 -1.39 16.07 -6.00
C SER A 87 -2.40 15.38 -5.09
N LEU A 88 -3.11 14.35 -5.57
CA LEU A 88 -4.01 13.56 -4.76
C LEU A 88 -3.25 12.84 -3.64
N THR A 89 -2.12 12.22 -3.95
CA THR A 89 -1.26 11.58 -2.96
C THR A 89 -0.84 12.56 -1.87
N LEU A 90 -0.32 13.74 -2.25
CA LEU A 90 0.09 14.77 -1.31
C LEU A 90 -1.07 15.29 -0.46
N ALA A 91 -2.24 15.55 -1.07
CA ALA A 91 -3.41 16.00 -0.35
C ALA A 91 -3.86 15.00 0.72
N LEU A 92 -3.82 13.70 0.41
CA LEU A 92 -4.16 12.64 1.37
C LEU A 92 -3.09 12.47 2.46
N MET A 93 -1.81 12.63 2.15
CA MET A 93 -0.74 12.66 3.15
C MET A 93 -0.93 13.84 4.12
N PHE A 94 -1.27 15.02 3.61
CA PHE A 94 -1.58 16.19 4.47
C PHE A 94 -2.85 15.99 5.30
N TYR A 95 -3.83 15.25 4.78
CA TYR A 95 -5.03 14.89 5.53
C TYR A 95 -4.71 14.02 6.74
N ASP A 96 -3.78 13.08 6.62
CA ASP A 96 -3.36 12.19 7.71
C ASP A 96 -2.35 12.84 8.69
N LEU A 97 -1.76 13.98 8.33
CA LEU A 97 -0.72 14.61 9.13
C LEU A 97 -1.11 14.90 10.60
N PRO A 98 -2.35 15.32 10.92
CA PRO A 98 -2.78 15.54 12.30
C PRO A 98 -2.71 14.30 13.19
N HIS A 99 -2.80 13.09 12.63
CA HIS A 99 -2.71 11.85 13.40
C HIS A 99 -1.37 11.66 14.11
N PHE A 100 -0.29 12.25 13.59
CA PHE A 100 1.03 12.18 14.23
C PHE A 100 1.07 12.76 15.65
N TRP A 101 0.19 13.70 15.95
CA TRP A 101 0.17 14.40 17.25
C TRP A 101 -1.07 14.13 18.08
N ASN A 102 -2.16 13.72 17.45
CA ASN A 102 -3.46 13.62 18.11
C ASN A 102 -3.86 12.19 18.46
N GLU A 103 -3.22 11.18 17.84
CA GLU A 103 -3.56 9.78 18.10
C GLU A 103 -2.86 9.26 19.36
N GLN A 104 -3.50 8.26 19.99
CA GLN A 104 -2.96 7.50 21.11
C GLN A 104 -2.93 6.01 20.77
N LEU A 105 -1.98 5.30 21.33
CA LEU A 105 -1.85 3.87 21.15
C LEU A 105 -2.41 3.12 22.38
N TYR A 106 -3.22 2.13 22.11
CA TYR A 106 -3.86 1.29 23.12
C TYR A 106 -3.38 -0.15 22.97
N PRO A 107 -3.06 -0.84 24.10
CA PRO A 107 -2.62 -2.23 24.07
C PRO A 107 -3.79 -3.15 23.76
N VAL A 108 -3.61 -3.97 22.75
CA VAL A 108 -4.57 -4.98 22.26
C VAL A 108 -4.01 -6.37 22.51
N CYS A 109 -4.80 -7.22 23.17
CA CYS A 109 -4.51 -8.63 23.41
C CYS A 109 -5.48 -9.49 22.62
N GLU A 110 -4.99 -10.14 21.58
CA GLU A 110 -5.80 -10.92 20.66
C GLU A 110 -4.97 -12.03 20.03
N PHE A 111 -5.50 -13.26 19.97
CA PHE A 111 -4.81 -14.43 19.40
C PHE A 111 -3.41 -14.69 19.98
N ASP A 112 -3.24 -14.57 21.29
CA ASP A 112 -1.94 -14.66 21.99
C ASP A 112 -0.89 -13.64 21.54
N LEU A 113 -1.33 -12.57 20.89
CA LEU A 113 -0.48 -11.46 20.47
C LEU A 113 -0.78 -10.23 21.32
N ILE A 114 0.26 -9.51 21.72
CA ILE A 114 0.16 -8.17 22.27
C ILE A 114 0.62 -7.19 21.20
N ARG A 115 -0.25 -6.28 20.82
CA ARG A 115 0.07 -5.23 19.86
C ARG A 115 -0.52 -3.91 20.31
N TYR A 116 -0.07 -2.83 19.72
CA TYR A 116 -0.69 -1.51 19.92
C TYR A 116 -1.53 -1.10 18.72
N SER A 117 -2.65 -0.43 18.95
CA SER A 117 -3.56 0.06 17.92
C SER A 117 -4.16 1.40 18.31
N THR A 118 -4.54 2.20 17.33
CA THR A 118 -5.23 3.49 17.52
C THR A 118 -6.74 3.33 17.68
N ALA A 119 -7.29 2.18 17.26
CA ALA A 119 -8.71 1.85 17.40
C ALA A 119 -8.85 0.43 17.93
N VAL A 120 -9.66 0.26 18.97
CA VAL A 120 -9.81 -1.01 19.70
C VAL A 120 -11.23 -1.24 20.14
N SER A 121 -11.68 -2.49 20.12
CA SER A 121 -12.94 -2.88 20.78
C SER A 121 -12.72 -3.10 22.28
N ALA A 122 -13.78 -2.98 23.06
CA ALA A 122 -13.70 -3.22 24.51
C ALA A 122 -13.21 -4.63 24.84
N GLU A 123 -13.54 -5.61 24.00
CA GLU A 123 -13.21 -7.02 24.18
C GLU A 123 -11.75 -7.33 23.96
N THR A 124 -11.06 -6.53 23.13
CA THR A 124 -9.65 -6.76 22.73
C THR A 124 -8.65 -5.96 23.55
N LEU A 125 -9.11 -5.03 24.39
CA LEU A 125 -8.21 -4.28 25.29
C LEU A 125 -7.58 -5.21 26.33
N CYS A 126 -6.25 -5.18 26.45
CA CYS A 126 -5.50 -6.07 27.37
C CYS A 126 -5.91 -5.94 28.82
N PHE A 127 -6.31 -4.77 29.27
CA PHE A 127 -6.65 -4.49 30.68
C PHE A 127 -8.10 -4.06 30.88
N GLY A 128 -8.95 -4.37 29.90
CA GLY A 128 -10.33 -3.91 29.89
C GLY A 128 -10.43 -2.41 29.63
N GLY A 129 -11.66 -1.92 29.50
CA GLY A 129 -11.93 -0.50 29.24
C GLY A 129 -13.07 -0.31 28.25
N GLN A 130 -13.23 0.92 27.79
CA GLN A 130 -14.19 1.26 26.74
C GLN A 130 -13.56 1.13 25.36
N ALA A 131 -14.37 0.75 24.37
CA ALA A 131 -13.94 0.74 22.99
C ALA A 131 -13.44 2.14 22.55
N VAL A 132 -12.34 2.18 21.83
CA VAL A 132 -11.81 3.39 21.24
C VAL A 132 -12.09 3.37 19.73
N VAL A 133 -12.95 4.29 19.31
CA VAL A 133 -13.28 4.48 17.91
C VAL A 133 -12.23 5.38 17.26
N PRO A 134 -11.82 5.14 16.00
CA PRO A 134 -10.91 6.04 15.29
C PRO A 134 -11.43 7.47 15.30
N SER A 135 -10.53 8.44 15.46
CA SER A 135 -10.86 9.88 15.46
C SER A 135 -11.46 10.35 14.12
N SER A 136 -11.15 9.64 13.04
CA SER A 136 -11.67 9.89 11.69
C SER A 136 -11.77 8.60 10.88
N PRO A 137 -12.67 8.55 9.86
CA PRO A 137 -12.70 7.44 8.92
C PRO A 137 -11.38 7.37 8.13
N PRO A 138 -10.92 6.16 7.70
CA PRO A 138 -9.67 5.98 6.97
C PRO A 138 -9.81 6.42 5.49
N ILE A 139 -10.15 7.68 5.27
CA ILE A 139 -10.39 8.24 3.93
C ILE A 139 -9.20 8.03 2.99
N PRO A 140 -7.93 8.29 3.38
CA PRO A 140 -6.80 8.09 2.49
C PRO A 140 -6.65 6.64 2.03
N SER A 141 -6.84 5.68 2.92
CA SER A 141 -6.78 4.25 2.59
C SER A 141 -7.88 3.84 1.61
N ILE A 142 -9.13 4.31 1.85
CA ILE A 142 -10.27 4.03 0.97
C ILE A 142 -10.02 4.60 -0.43
N ILE A 143 -9.62 5.87 -0.54
CA ILE A 143 -9.34 6.51 -1.82
C ILE A 143 -8.19 5.81 -2.53
N THR A 144 -7.11 5.46 -1.82
CA THR A 144 -5.99 4.72 -2.39
C THR A 144 -6.44 3.39 -2.99
N CYS A 145 -7.23 2.60 -2.25
CA CYS A 145 -7.78 1.34 -2.74
C CYS A 145 -8.65 1.54 -3.99
N LEU A 146 -9.52 2.54 -3.99
CA LEU A 146 -10.39 2.83 -5.14
C LEU A 146 -9.58 3.24 -6.38
N VAL A 147 -8.52 4.04 -6.22
CA VAL A 147 -7.62 4.41 -7.34
C VAL A 147 -6.88 3.20 -7.87
N VAL A 148 -6.37 2.32 -6.99
CA VAL A 148 -5.71 1.07 -7.40
C VAL A 148 -6.68 0.15 -8.12
N VAL A 149 -7.90 -0.03 -7.60
CA VAL A 149 -8.95 -0.85 -8.25
C VAL A 149 -9.32 -0.27 -9.61
N GLY A 150 -9.58 1.03 -9.71
CA GLY A 150 -9.93 1.68 -10.98
C GLY A 150 -8.82 1.59 -12.03
N SER A 151 -7.57 1.84 -11.61
CA SER A 151 -6.39 1.71 -12.47
C SER A 151 -6.16 0.25 -12.87
N GLY A 152 -6.34 -0.68 -11.93
CA GLY A 152 -6.25 -2.11 -12.16
C GLY A 152 -7.33 -2.63 -13.11
N ALA A 153 -8.57 -2.12 -13.01
CA ALA A 153 -9.65 -2.43 -13.94
C ALA A 153 -9.31 -1.98 -15.37
N ALA A 154 -8.75 -0.78 -15.53
CA ALA A 154 -8.28 -0.30 -16.83
C ALA A 154 -7.18 -1.21 -17.41
N LEU A 155 -6.21 -1.63 -16.60
CA LEU A 155 -5.18 -2.59 -17.02
C LEU A 155 -5.76 -3.96 -17.37
N MET A 156 -6.73 -4.45 -16.60
CA MET A 156 -7.40 -5.73 -16.86
C MET A 156 -8.14 -5.71 -18.18
N ILE A 157 -8.93 -4.67 -18.45
CA ILE A 157 -9.78 -4.56 -19.64
C ILE A 157 -8.92 -4.33 -20.89
N GLN A 158 -7.99 -3.38 -20.86
CA GLN A 158 -7.26 -2.97 -22.07
C GLN A 158 -5.95 -3.73 -22.30
N ARG A 159 -5.35 -4.27 -21.26
CA ARG A 159 -4.04 -4.97 -21.30
C ARG A 159 -4.12 -6.42 -20.88
N ARG A 160 -5.29 -6.93 -20.50
CA ARG A 160 -5.51 -8.29 -19.99
C ARG A 160 -4.60 -8.63 -18.81
N PHE A 161 -4.38 -7.62 -17.95
CA PHE A 161 -3.55 -7.75 -16.74
C PHE A 161 -4.41 -7.58 -15.48
N PRO A 162 -4.93 -8.66 -14.88
CA PRO A 162 -5.91 -8.58 -13.79
C PRO A 162 -5.31 -8.39 -12.40
N TRP A 163 -4.03 -8.61 -12.21
CA TRP A 163 -3.42 -8.79 -10.88
C TRP A 163 -3.52 -7.56 -9.99
N MET A 164 -3.36 -6.36 -10.55
CA MET A 164 -3.51 -5.12 -9.80
C MET A 164 -4.97 -4.89 -9.38
N PHE A 165 -5.93 -5.21 -10.24
CA PHE A 165 -7.36 -5.16 -9.92
C PHE A 165 -7.70 -6.13 -8.81
N LEU A 166 -7.30 -7.39 -8.94
CA LEU A 166 -7.57 -8.42 -7.94
C LEU A 166 -6.94 -8.08 -6.59
N GLY A 167 -5.70 -7.60 -6.56
CA GLY A 167 -5.05 -7.15 -5.33
C GLY A 167 -5.82 -6.03 -4.63
N GLY A 168 -6.30 -5.03 -5.38
CA GLY A 168 -7.11 -3.94 -4.85
C GLY A 168 -8.48 -4.39 -4.33
N VAL A 169 -9.18 -5.26 -5.07
CA VAL A 169 -10.48 -5.81 -4.65
C VAL A 169 -10.33 -6.67 -3.40
N LEU A 170 -9.32 -7.54 -3.36
CA LEU A 170 -9.06 -8.39 -2.19
C LEU A 170 -8.70 -7.56 -0.96
N MET A 171 -7.96 -6.45 -1.11
CA MET A 171 -7.72 -5.51 -0.02
C MET A 171 -9.03 -4.92 0.50
N LEU A 172 -9.89 -4.40 -0.38
CA LEU A 172 -11.18 -3.84 0.03
C LEU A 172 -12.06 -4.85 0.75
N THR A 173 -12.12 -6.09 0.25
CA THR A 173 -12.93 -7.14 0.87
C THR A 173 -12.35 -7.60 2.22
N SER A 174 -11.02 -7.69 2.35
CA SER A 174 -10.37 -8.07 3.62
C SER A 174 -10.54 -7.02 4.72
N ALA A 175 -10.75 -5.75 4.35
CA ALA A 175 -11.03 -4.66 5.28
C ALA A 175 -12.50 -4.58 5.73
N MET A 176 -13.38 -5.41 5.17
CA MET A 176 -14.81 -5.45 5.52
C MET A 176 -15.10 -6.55 6.55
N PRO A 177 -16.09 -6.35 7.46
CA PRO A 177 -16.57 -7.44 8.29
C PRO A 177 -17.19 -8.57 7.42
N PRO A 178 -17.07 -9.85 7.79
CA PRO A 178 -16.36 -10.36 8.97
C PRO A 178 -14.85 -10.57 8.78
N LEU A 179 -14.29 -10.37 7.58
CA LEU A 179 -12.88 -10.68 7.27
C LEU A 179 -11.91 -9.80 8.08
N ARG A 180 -12.29 -8.55 8.32
CA ARG A 180 -11.52 -7.64 9.19
C ARG A 180 -11.36 -8.20 10.61
N ASP A 181 -12.38 -8.87 11.12
CA ASP A 181 -12.37 -9.44 12.48
C ASP A 181 -11.37 -10.59 12.59
N PHE A 182 -11.06 -11.26 11.47
CA PHE A 182 -10.00 -12.28 11.38
C PHE A 182 -8.62 -11.70 11.03
N LYS A 183 -8.42 -10.38 11.07
CA LYS A 183 -7.16 -9.70 10.72
C LYS A 183 -6.66 -9.99 9.30
N MET A 184 -7.60 -10.21 8.39
CA MET A 184 -7.27 -10.42 6.97
C MET A 184 -6.86 -9.13 6.25
N ASP A 185 -7.02 -7.96 6.89
CA ASP A 185 -6.59 -6.66 6.40
C ASP A 185 -5.09 -6.61 6.08
N ASN A 186 -4.23 -7.07 6.98
CA ASN A 186 -2.78 -7.16 6.74
C ASN A 186 -2.44 -8.03 5.52
N PHE A 187 -3.19 -9.13 5.30
CA PHE A 187 -3.03 -9.95 4.11
C PHE A 187 -3.47 -9.22 2.84
N GLY A 188 -4.57 -8.46 2.93
CA GLY A 188 -5.04 -7.58 1.86
C GLY A 188 -4.00 -6.55 1.43
N GLU A 189 -3.26 -5.96 2.39
CA GLU A 189 -2.17 -5.01 2.11
C GLU A 189 -1.03 -5.64 1.29
N ILE A 190 -0.67 -6.88 1.60
CA ILE A 190 0.34 -7.63 0.82
C ILE A 190 -0.15 -7.84 -0.62
N LEU A 191 -1.43 -8.15 -0.81
CA LEU A 191 -2.00 -8.41 -2.14
C LEU A 191 -2.11 -7.15 -2.99
N ILE A 192 -2.55 -6.02 -2.43
CA ILE A 192 -2.62 -4.75 -3.18
C ILE A 192 -1.22 -4.26 -3.56
N ALA A 193 -0.28 -4.31 -2.62
CA ALA A 193 1.11 -3.92 -2.86
C ALA A 193 1.79 -4.84 -3.89
N GLY A 194 1.59 -6.15 -3.79
CA GLY A 194 2.08 -7.15 -4.73
C GLY A 194 1.52 -6.95 -6.14
N GLY A 195 0.22 -6.63 -6.27
CA GLY A 195 -0.43 -6.30 -7.54
C GLY A 195 0.19 -5.09 -8.22
N CYS A 196 0.46 -4.01 -7.46
CA CYS A 196 1.14 -2.81 -7.96
C CYS A 196 2.58 -3.10 -8.40
N ILE A 197 3.36 -3.82 -7.59
CA ILE A 197 4.73 -4.20 -7.91
C ILE A 197 4.77 -5.03 -9.21
N TRP A 198 3.87 -6.00 -9.30
CA TRP A 198 3.82 -6.87 -10.49
C TRP A 198 3.46 -6.07 -11.74
N ALA A 199 2.47 -5.16 -11.66
CA ALA A 199 2.12 -4.29 -12.78
C ALA A 199 3.32 -3.47 -13.26
N LEU A 200 4.02 -2.80 -12.34
CA LEU A 200 5.22 -2.02 -12.69
C LEU A 200 6.33 -2.89 -13.27
N ALA A 201 6.60 -4.05 -12.68
CA ALA A 201 7.61 -4.98 -13.18
C ALA A 201 7.26 -5.54 -14.58
N HIS A 202 5.97 -5.84 -14.83
CA HIS A 202 5.51 -6.37 -16.10
C HIS A 202 5.65 -5.35 -17.22
N PHE A 203 5.11 -4.15 -17.04
CA PHE A 203 5.09 -3.13 -18.08
C PHE A 203 6.42 -2.40 -18.25
N SER A 204 7.31 -2.40 -17.27
CA SER A 204 8.67 -1.86 -17.42
C SER A 204 9.55 -2.70 -18.34
N ARG A 205 9.35 -4.02 -18.39
CA ARG A 205 10.15 -4.92 -19.25
C ARG A 205 9.89 -4.72 -20.75
N GLY A 206 8.67 -4.30 -21.11
CA GLY A 206 8.30 -4.05 -22.52
C GLY A 206 8.95 -2.81 -23.15
N ARG A 207 9.52 -1.91 -22.36
CA ARG A 207 10.13 -0.66 -22.82
C ARG A 207 11.67 -0.68 -22.93
N GLN A 208 12.31 -1.84 -22.91
CA GLN A 208 13.77 -1.90 -23.11
C GLN A 208 14.12 -1.51 -24.55
N PRO A 209 14.94 -0.46 -24.78
CA PRO A 209 15.24 0.08 -26.12
C PRO A 209 15.95 -0.90 -27.06
N GLY A 210 16.45 -2.02 -26.56
CA GLY A 210 17.25 -2.98 -27.35
C GLY A 210 16.46 -4.09 -28.05
N ARG A 211 15.13 -4.21 -27.86
CA ARG A 211 14.37 -5.28 -28.55
C ARG A 211 13.88 -4.90 -29.94
N LEU A 212 13.72 -3.61 -30.23
CA LEU A 212 13.26 -3.13 -31.55
C LEU A 212 14.39 -3.15 -32.60
N ALA A 213 15.66 -3.06 -32.15
CA ALA A 213 16.80 -3.10 -33.08
C ALA A 213 17.13 -4.52 -33.60
N ARG A 214 16.74 -5.58 -32.89
CA ARG A 214 17.02 -6.97 -33.32
C ARG A 214 16.05 -7.55 -34.34
N SER A 215 14.87 -6.94 -34.54
CA SER A 215 13.91 -7.43 -35.55
C SER A 215 14.13 -6.86 -36.93
N SER A 216 14.92 -5.77 -37.08
CA SER A 216 15.25 -5.21 -38.40
C SER A 216 16.44 -5.89 -39.07
N ASP A 217 17.33 -6.58 -38.33
CA ASP A 217 18.50 -7.25 -38.88
C ASP A 217 18.25 -8.70 -39.30
N ALA A 218 17.02 -9.24 -39.11
CA ALA A 218 16.67 -10.61 -39.47
C ALA A 218 15.98 -10.73 -40.86
N THR A 219 15.89 -9.65 -41.63
CA THR A 219 15.17 -9.61 -42.93
C THR A 219 16.06 -9.07 -44.08
N THR A 220 17.39 -9.21 -43.97
CA THR A 220 18.31 -8.98 -45.12
C THR A 220 19.01 -10.31 -45.51
#